data_8445d10d3ab7d44a7afa008a1fe71f98
#
_entry.id   8445d10d3ab7d44a7afa008a1fe71f98
#
_cell.length_a   1.000
_cell.length_b   1.000
_cell.length_c   1.000
_cell.angle_alpha   90.00
_cell.angle_beta   90.00
_cell.angle_gamma   90.00
#
_symmetry.space_group_name_H-M   'P 1'
#
loop_
_entity.id
_entity.type
_entity.pdbx_description
1 polymer ?
#
loop_
_entity_poly.entity_id
_entity_poly.type
_entity_poly.pdbx_seq_one_letter_code
_entity_poly.pdbx_strand_id
1 'polypeptide(L)'
;MDELPQTPPRPLDNDGDEERLGDVTFTHRFADAPGDGETVRWHYVEAGPPDGPVVVFLHGVPDSWWQWHYALEAFGSEYRCLAIDLKGYGQSEKGTGDFRQEGVAVQLEALLEQLQIERFSLITHDRGTPVGDRLVALMGDRVLRYGRGQQHLWHLSPDLHPQEAMFTSPDAPSMLADAGRFVATAYLLLTERRVKASDLARTVQEFSYEGISTAVPRYFNSSSFRQEWIERRTRLIPRWKCPVLLLQGADDPLQPREFYTDPDVLAELPQGSGVHLFDSGHFWPFEVPEEMITVLRDFLK
;
A
#
# COMPACT_ATOMS: atom_id res chain seq x y z
N MET A 1 -19.68 13.27 21.95
CA MET A 1 -19.14 12.28 20.97
C MET A 1 -19.42 10.95 21.64
N ASP A 2 -20.41 10.24 21.13
CA ASP A 2 -20.67 8.90 21.61
C ASP A 2 -19.43 8.06 21.33
N GLU A 3 -19.00 7.24 22.29
CA GLU A 3 -17.89 6.32 22.11
C GLU A 3 -18.21 5.43 20.90
N LEU A 4 -17.35 5.49 19.88
CA LEU A 4 -17.44 4.54 18.79
C LEU A 4 -17.32 3.13 19.41
N PRO A 5 -18.22 2.21 19.07
CA PRO A 5 -18.15 0.86 19.63
C PRO A 5 -16.76 0.28 19.33
N GLN A 6 -16.06 -0.20 20.35
CA GLN A 6 -14.81 -0.91 20.17
C GLN A 6 -15.08 -2.15 19.31
N THR A 7 -14.65 -2.12 18.07
CA THR A 7 -14.76 -3.26 17.17
C THR A 7 -13.58 -4.19 17.49
N PRO A 8 -13.82 -5.40 18.00
CA PRO A 8 -12.72 -6.31 18.29
C PRO A 8 -12.00 -6.70 17.01
N PRO A 9 -10.69 -7.03 17.08
CA PRO A 9 -9.98 -7.57 15.94
C PRO A 9 -10.67 -8.84 15.44
N ARG A 10 -10.56 -9.12 14.15
CA ARG A 10 -10.97 -10.41 13.61
C ARG A 10 -10.13 -11.53 14.22
N PRO A 11 -10.65 -12.76 14.28
CA PRO A 11 -9.82 -13.93 14.45
C PRO A 11 -8.70 -13.94 13.41
N LEU A 12 -7.53 -14.43 13.78
CA LEU A 12 -6.45 -14.64 12.82
C LEU A 12 -6.84 -15.75 11.84
N ASP A 13 -6.51 -15.54 10.58
CA ASP A 13 -6.69 -16.54 9.54
C ASP A 13 -5.53 -17.56 9.57
N ASN A 14 -5.77 -18.75 9.02
CA ASN A 14 -4.77 -19.77 8.79
C ASN A 14 -4.37 -19.79 7.32
N ASP A 15 -3.25 -20.41 7.03
CA ASP A 15 -2.87 -20.66 5.64
C ASP A 15 -3.91 -21.55 4.95
N GLY A 16 -4.46 -21.06 3.85
CA GLY A 16 -5.51 -21.72 3.11
C GLY A 16 -6.94 -21.38 3.52
N ASP A 17 -7.15 -20.54 4.53
CA ASP A 17 -8.50 -20.04 4.83
C ASP A 17 -9.03 -19.21 3.64
N GLU A 18 -10.32 -19.33 3.39
CA GLU A 18 -10.96 -18.72 2.24
C GLU A 18 -12.05 -17.73 2.63
N GLU A 19 -12.08 -16.60 1.96
CA GLU A 19 -13.22 -15.67 1.96
C GLU A 19 -13.79 -15.60 0.54
N ARG A 20 -15.11 -15.41 0.41
CA ARG A 20 -15.75 -15.25 -0.88
C ARG A 20 -16.41 -13.88 -1.00
N LEU A 21 -16.02 -13.14 -2.03
CA LEU A 21 -16.66 -11.90 -2.44
C LEU A 21 -17.15 -12.02 -3.89
N GLY A 22 -18.44 -11.84 -4.08
CA GLY A 22 -19.04 -12.10 -5.38
C GLY A 22 -18.80 -13.55 -5.84
N ASP A 23 -18.23 -13.71 -7.02
CA ASP A 23 -17.87 -15.00 -7.61
C ASP A 23 -16.38 -15.35 -7.43
N VAL A 24 -15.60 -14.49 -6.74
CA VAL A 24 -14.16 -14.69 -6.55
C VAL A 24 -13.89 -15.24 -5.16
N THR A 25 -13.04 -16.24 -5.08
CA THR A 25 -12.51 -16.78 -3.84
C THR A 25 -11.18 -16.09 -3.53
N PHE A 26 -11.06 -15.60 -2.31
CA PHE A 26 -9.86 -15.00 -1.73
C PHE A 26 -9.26 -16.00 -0.76
N THR A 27 -8.01 -16.36 -0.99
CA THR A 27 -7.32 -17.36 -0.18
C THR A 27 -6.24 -16.67 0.64
N HIS A 28 -6.33 -16.78 1.97
CA HIS A 28 -5.28 -16.31 2.88
C HIS A 28 -4.07 -17.20 2.80
N ARG A 29 -2.89 -16.59 2.68
CA ARG A 29 -1.62 -17.28 2.56
C ARG A 29 -0.60 -16.72 3.52
N PHE A 30 0.26 -17.61 4.01
CA PHE A 30 1.41 -17.24 4.82
C PHE A 30 2.68 -17.83 4.22
N ALA A 31 3.74 -17.02 4.22
CA ALA A 31 5.06 -17.46 3.78
C ALA A 31 6.15 -16.86 4.66
N ASP A 32 7.08 -17.70 5.10
CA ASP A 32 8.28 -17.27 5.80
C ASP A 32 9.40 -17.07 4.78
N ALA A 33 9.75 -15.81 4.45
CA ALA A 33 10.76 -15.48 3.47
C ALA A 33 11.99 -14.85 4.13
N PRO A 34 13.22 -15.35 3.83
CA PRO A 34 14.45 -14.74 4.29
C PRO A 34 14.74 -13.46 3.49
N GLY A 35 15.25 -12.43 4.17
CA GLY A 35 15.69 -11.21 3.52
C GLY A 35 16.34 -10.25 4.50
N ASP A 36 17.40 -9.58 4.05
CA ASP A 36 18.18 -8.60 4.84
C ASP A 36 18.64 -9.11 6.23
N GLY A 37 19.06 -10.39 6.29
CA GLY A 37 19.58 -11.01 7.52
C GLY A 37 18.54 -11.49 8.53
N GLU A 38 17.28 -11.42 8.22
CA GLU A 38 16.18 -11.92 9.04
C GLU A 38 15.18 -12.76 8.23
N THR A 39 14.30 -13.49 8.91
CA THR A 39 13.14 -14.16 8.30
C THR A 39 11.90 -13.39 8.66
N VAL A 40 11.12 -13.02 7.66
CA VAL A 40 9.85 -12.30 7.82
C VAL A 40 8.71 -13.23 7.46
N ARG A 41 7.75 -13.37 8.38
CA ARG A 41 6.50 -14.04 8.09
C ARG A 41 5.56 -13.03 7.43
N TRP A 42 5.26 -13.30 6.16
CA TRP A 42 4.35 -12.51 5.37
C TRP A 42 2.96 -13.13 5.36
N HIS A 43 1.94 -12.29 5.47
CA HIS A 43 0.57 -12.61 5.13
C HIS A 43 0.22 -11.91 3.81
N TYR A 44 -0.48 -12.61 2.94
CA TYR A 44 -1.03 -12.05 1.72
C TYR A 44 -2.33 -12.79 1.35
N VAL A 45 -3.19 -12.10 0.61
CA VAL A 45 -4.41 -12.70 0.07
C VAL A 45 -4.25 -12.86 -1.42
N GLU A 46 -4.51 -14.07 -1.89
CA GLU A 46 -4.40 -14.46 -3.28
C GLU A 46 -5.78 -14.68 -3.90
N ALA A 47 -5.97 -14.19 -5.12
CA ALA A 47 -7.15 -14.45 -5.92
C ALA A 47 -6.78 -14.70 -7.37
N GLY A 48 -7.53 -15.57 -8.03
CA GLY A 48 -7.41 -15.82 -9.46
C GLY A 48 -6.60 -17.04 -9.87
N PRO A 49 -6.40 -17.22 -11.18
CA PRO A 49 -5.74 -18.39 -11.72
C PRO A 49 -4.24 -18.40 -11.34
N PRO A 50 -3.71 -19.51 -10.82
CA PRO A 50 -2.32 -19.58 -10.34
C PRO A 50 -1.28 -19.33 -11.45
N ASP A 51 -1.63 -19.61 -12.71
CA ASP A 51 -0.78 -19.41 -13.87
C ASP A 51 -1.09 -18.09 -14.62
N GLY A 52 -1.95 -17.24 -14.08
CA GLY A 52 -2.31 -15.96 -14.68
C GLY A 52 -1.20 -14.91 -14.60
N PRO A 53 -1.28 -13.83 -15.40
CA PRO A 53 -0.39 -12.69 -15.23
C PRO A 53 -0.49 -12.14 -13.81
N VAL A 54 0.65 -11.86 -13.18
CA VAL A 54 0.69 -11.49 -11.76
C VAL A 54 0.51 -10.00 -11.57
N VAL A 55 -0.37 -9.64 -10.62
CA VAL A 55 -0.50 -8.28 -10.10
C VAL A 55 -0.31 -8.29 -8.59
N VAL A 56 0.66 -7.52 -8.11
CA VAL A 56 0.95 -7.35 -6.68
C VAL A 56 0.40 -6.01 -6.23
N PHE A 57 -0.27 -6.02 -5.07
CA PHE A 57 -0.87 -4.83 -4.46
C PHE A 57 -0.26 -4.57 -3.08
N LEU A 58 0.17 -3.32 -2.83
CA LEU A 58 0.70 -2.88 -1.54
C LEU A 58 -0.15 -1.72 -1.00
N HIS A 59 -0.68 -1.90 0.20
CA HIS A 59 -1.54 -0.94 0.89
C HIS A 59 -0.74 0.13 1.65
N GLY A 60 -1.45 1.07 2.26
CA GLY A 60 -0.92 2.12 3.13
C GLY A 60 -1.45 2.10 4.56
N VAL A 61 -1.35 3.22 5.23
CA VAL A 61 -1.91 3.46 6.58
C VAL A 61 -3.33 4.03 6.43
N PRO A 62 -4.31 3.54 7.20
CA PRO A 62 -4.30 2.49 8.22
C PRO A 62 -4.78 1.12 7.71
N ASP A 63 -4.50 0.81 6.49
CA ASP A 63 -5.10 -0.32 5.80
C ASP A 63 -4.28 -1.62 5.91
N SER A 64 -4.79 -2.65 5.24
CA SER A 64 -4.24 -3.99 5.05
C SER A 64 -4.48 -4.42 3.60
N TRP A 65 -4.27 -5.69 3.29
CA TRP A 65 -4.68 -6.29 2.03
C TRP A 65 -6.12 -5.94 1.63
N TRP A 66 -7.01 -5.72 2.62
CA TRP A 66 -8.42 -5.40 2.42
C TRP A 66 -8.65 -4.14 1.58
N GLN A 67 -7.73 -3.20 1.58
CA GLN A 67 -7.79 -2.01 0.72
C GLN A 67 -8.01 -2.36 -0.75
N TRP A 68 -7.52 -3.52 -1.16
CA TRP A 68 -7.52 -3.96 -2.55
C TRP A 68 -8.63 -4.97 -2.90
N HIS A 69 -9.56 -5.27 -1.98
CA HIS A 69 -10.56 -6.31 -2.19
C HIS A 69 -11.42 -6.07 -3.44
N TYR A 70 -11.78 -4.82 -3.76
CA TYR A 70 -12.47 -4.50 -5.02
C TYR A 70 -11.63 -4.79 -6.27
N ALA A 71 -10.34 -4.55 -6.21
CA ALA A 71 -9.43 -4.88 -7.30
C ALA A 71 -9.27 -6.41 -7.44
N LEU A 72 -9.13 -7.13 -6.33
CA LEU A 72 -9.06 -8.59 -6.34
C LEU A 72 -10.35 -9.22 -6.90
N GLU A 73 -11.51 -8.72 -6.51
CA GLU A 73 -12.80 -9.16 -7.04
C GLU A 73 -12.91 -8.91 -8.56
N ALA A 74 -12.49 -7.73 -9.02
CA ALA A 74 -12.59 -7.34 -10.42
C ALA A 74 -11.59 -8.02 -11.35
N PHE A 75 -10.40 -8.35 -10.84
CA PHE A 75 -9.29 -8.90 -11.64
C PHE A 75 -9.04 -10.39 -11.41
N GLY A 76 -9.58 -10.97 -10.34
CA GLY A 76 -9.35 -12.35 -9.95
C GLY A 76 -9.88 -13.41 -10.93
N SER A 77 -10.57 -13.04 -12.01
CA SER A 77 -10.90 -13.97 -13.10
C SER A 77 -9.84 -14.00 -14.22
N GLU A 78 -8.95 -13.00 -14.29
CA GLU A 78 -8.03 -12.78 -15.41
C GLU A 78 -6.56 -12.80 -14.95
N TYR A 79 -6.28 -12.36 -13.73
CA TYR A 79 -4.95 -12.18 -13.18
C TYR A 79 -4.77 -13.01 -11.90
N ARG A 80 -3.56 -13.45 -11.65
CA ARG A 80 -3.14 -13.88 -10.33
C ARG A 80 -2.85 -12.64 -9.47
N CYS A 81 -3.79 -12.27 -8.62
CA CYS A 81 -3.72 -11.09 -7.76
C CYS A 81 -3.16 -11.46 -6.40
N LEU A 82 -2.16 -10.72 -5.90
CA LEU A 82 -1.61 -10.85 -4.56
C LEU A 82 -1.71 -9.50 -3.83
N ALA A 83 -2.56 -9.40 -2.83
CA ALA A 83 -2.61 -8.25 -1.93
C ALA A 83 -1.85 -8.59 -0.65
N ILE A 84 -0.72 -7.92 -0.43
CA ILE A 84 0.24 -8.26 0.63
C ILE A 84 0.06 -7.31 1.80
N ASP A 85 -0.09 -7.86 3.00
CA ASP A 85 0.05 -7.08 4.23
C ASP A 85 1.51 -6.67 4.40
N LEU A 86 1.78 -5.37 4.40
CA LEU A 86 3.12 -4.88 4.67
C LEU A 86 3.62 -5.36 6.03
N LYS A 87 4.92 -5.58 6.16
CA LYS A 87 5.55 -5.84 7.46
C LYS A 87 5.10 -4.80 8.47
N GLY A 88 4.63 -5.21 9.62
CA GLY A 88 4.07 -4.31 10.63
C GLY A 88 2.57 -4.08 10.55
N TYR A 89 1.88 -4.59 9.53
CA TYR A 89 0.46 -4.44 9.30
C TYR A 89 -0.25 -5.79 9.20
N GLY A 90 -1.59 -5.74 9.23
CA GLY A 90 -2.44 -6.91 9.05
C GLY A 90 -1.97 -8.11 9.85
N GLN A 91 -1.77 -9.24 9.21
CA GLN A 91 -1.29 -10.47 9.84
C GLN A 91 0.19 -10.78 9.54
N SER A 92 0.91 -9.89 8.82
CA SER A 92 2.35 -10.00 8.63
C SER A 92 3.15 -9.72 9.91
N GLU A 93 4.44 -10.09 9.92
CA GLU A 93 5.38 -9.91 11.05
C GLU A 93 5.40 -8.47 11.56
N LYS A 94 5.34 -8.28 12.89
CA LYS A 94 5.30 -6.97 13.56
C LYS A 94 6.39 -6.76 14.61
N GLY A 95 7.10 -7.84 14.95
CA GLY A 95 7.98 -7.86 16.12
C GLY A 95 9.24 -7.03 15.96
N THR A 96 10.27 -7.61 15.39
CA THR A 96 11.61 -7.03 15.32
C THR A 96 12.11 -6.83 13.90
N GLY A 97 13.34 -6.40 13.76
CA GLY A 97 14.04 -6.31 12.50
C GLY A 97 13.93 -4.95 11.82
N ASP A 98 14.27 -4.93 10.54
CA ASP A 98 14.36 -3.70 9.75
C ASP A 98 12.97 -3.24 9.27
N PHE A 99 12.69 -1.96 9.50
CA PHE A 99 11.50 -1.24 9.02
C PHE A 99 11.87 -0.08 8.08
N ARG A 100 13.14 0.04 7.72
CA ARG A 100 13.51 0.94 6.62
C ARG A 100 12.86 0.42 5.33
N GLN A 101 12.31 1.32 4.52
CA GLN A 101 11.66 0.92 3.28
C GLN A 101 12.59 0.14 2.34
N GLU A 102 13.90 0.40 2.39
CA GLU A 102 14.90 -0.34 1.63
C GLU A 102 14.98 -1.80 2.09
N GLY A 103 15.11 -2.06 3.40
CA GLY A 103 15.13 -3.40 3.96
C GLY A 103 13.82 -4.16 3.71
N VAL A 104 12.68 -3.49 3.90
CA VAL A 104 11.37 -4.09 3.61
C VAL A 104 11.21 -4.44 2.13
N ALA A 105 11.74 -3.62 1.21
CA ALA A 105 11.71 -3.93 -0.22
C ALA A 105 12.57 -5.16 -0.56
N VAL A 106 13.75 -5.32 0.06
CA VAL A 106 14.60 -6.53 -0.09
C VAL A 106 13.89 -7.77 0.46
N GLN A 107 13.25 -7.64 1.62
CA GLN A 107 12.48 -8.74 2.21
C GLN A 107 11.27 -9.13 1.34
N LEU A 108 10.64 -8.15 0.70
CA LEU A 108 9.54 -8.40 -0.22
C LEU A 108 10.01 -9.02 -1.55
N GLU A 109 11.19 -8.62 -2.05
CA GLU A 109 11.82 -9.30 -3.19
C GLU A 109 12.03 -10.80 -2.87
N ALA A 110 12.57 -11.12 -1.69
CA ALA A 110 12.78 -12.50 -1.27
C ALA A 110 11.46 -13.30 -1.18
N LEU A 111 10.37 -12.67 -0.72
CA LEU A 111 9.04 -13.28 -0.78
C LEU A 111 8.63 -13.60 -2.22
N LEU A 112 8.73 -12.63 -3.13
CA LEU A 112 8.35 -12.82 -4.53
C LEU A 112 9.19 -13.90 -5.22
N GLU A 113 10.48 -14.01 -4.88
CA GLU A 113 11.35 -15.08 -5.36
C GLU A 113 10.92 -16.45 -4.84
N GLN A 114 10.60 -16.56 -3.54
CA GLN A 114 10.10 -17.82 -2.96
C GLN A 114 8.77 -18.25 -3.58
N LEU A 115 7.90 -17.30 -3.94
CA LEU A 115 6.64 -17.55 -4.64
C LEU A 115 6.83 -17.81 -6.15
N GLN A 116 8.07 -17.83 -6.64
CA GLN A 116 8.45 -18.02 -8.04
C GLN A 116 7.79 -17.00 -8.98
N ILE A 117 7.62 -15.77 -8.51
CA ILE A 117 7.06 -14.67 -9.31
C ILE A 117 8.21 -14.03 -10.08
N GLU A 118 8.36 -14.38 -11.34
CA GLU A 118 9.43 -13.86 -12.21
C GLU A 118 9.13 -12.46 -12.73
N ARG A 119 7.89 -12.21 -13.13
CA ARG A 119 7.43 -10.92 -13.68
C ARG A 119 6.05 -10.57 -13.13
N PHE A 120 5.83 -9.30 -12.85
CA PHE A 120 4.56 -8.82 -12.28
C PHE A 120 4.31 -7.34 -12.60
N SER A 121 3.06 -6.92 -12.48
CA SER A 121 2.68 -5.51 -12.34
C SER A 121 2.51 -5.17 -10.87
N LEU A 122 2.89 -3.96 -10.47
CA LEU A 122 2.81 -3.50 -9.09
C LEU A 122 1.83 -2.33 -8.98
N ILE A 123 0.92 -2.40 -8.02
CA ILE A 123 0.01 -1.31 -7.67
C ILE A 123 0.21 -0.97 -6.20
N THR A 124 0.39 0.29 -5.89
CA THR A 124 0.68 0.73 -4.52
C THR A 124 -0.19 1.90 -4.09
N HIS A 125 -0.32 2.06 -2.79
CA HIS A 125 -0.99 3.21 -2.18
C HIS A 125 -0.27 3.64 -0.91
N ASP A 126 -0.24 4.95 -0.63
CA ASP A 126 0.30 5.58 0.58
C ASP A 126 1.66 4.98 1.02
N ARG A 127 1.79 4.41 2.21
CA ARG A 127 3.07 3.85 2.72
C ARG A 127 3.55 2.59 1.99
N GLY A 128 2.69 1.94 1.22
CA GLY A 128 3.12 0.91 0.27
C GLY A 128 3.96 1.46 -0.87
N THR A 129 3.76 2.74 -1.22
CA THR A 129 4.45 3.38 -2.34
C THR A 129 5.95 3.58 -2.11
N PRO A 130 6.45 4.10 -0.97
CA PRO A 130 7.89 4.17 -0.72
C PRO A 130 8.61 2.81 -0.73
N VAL A 131 7.94 1.74 -0.32
CA VAL A 131 8.44 0.37 -0.45
C VAL A 131 8.43 -0.07 -1.91
N GLY A 132 7.32 0.18 -2.62
CA GLY A 132 7.16 -0.11 -4.05
C GLY A 132 8.17 0.60 -4.93
N ASP A 133 8.45 1.89 -4.66
CA ASP A 133 9.47 2.68 -5.36
C ASP A 133 10.85 1.99 -5.36
N ARG A 134 11.23 1.41 -4.21
CA ARG A 134 12.49 0.69 -4.04
C ARG A 134 12.45 -0.68 -4.68
N LEU A 135 11.33 -1.40 -4.54
CA LEU A 135 11.14 -2.70 -5.16
C LEU A 135 11.23 -2.61 -6.69
N VAL A 136 10.61 -1.60 -7.31
CA VAL A 136 10.71 -1.36 -8.76
C VAL A 136 12.15 -1.06 -9.19
N ALA A 137 12.88 -0.25 -8.41
CA ALA A 137 14.28 0.04 -8.68
C ALA A 137 15.20 -1.19 -8.48
N LEU A 138 14.84 -2.10 -7.58
CA LEU A 138 15.58 -3.33 -7.28
C LEU A 138 15.33 -4.39 -8.35
N MET A 139 14.08 -4.63 -8.68
CA MET A 139 13.67 -5.72 -9.58
C MET A 139 13.73 -5.37 -11.08
N GLY A 140 13.80 -4.09 -11.43
CA GLY A 140 14.07 -3.62 -12.80
C GLY A 140 13.11 -4.20 -13.85
N ASP A 141 13.63 -4.96 -14.83
CA ASP A 141 12.84 -5.50 -15.97
C ASP A 141 11.82 -6.59 -15.55
N ARG A 142 11.83 -7.04 -14.30
CA ARG A 142 10.81 -7.96 -13.76
C ARG A 142 9.49 -7.24 -13.50
N VAL A 143 9.51 -5.92 -13.27
CA VAL A 143 8.31 -5.13 -13.12
C VAL A 143 7.82 -4.68 -14.49
N LEU A 144 6.59 -5.08 -14.83
CA LEU A 144 5.99 -4.80 -16.13
C LEU A 144 5.35 -3.42 -16.21
N ARG A 145 4.67 -3.04 -15.13
CA ARG A 145 3.94 -1.77 -14.97
C ARG A 145 3.92 -1.37 -13.50
N TYR A 146 3.93 -0.09 -13.24
CA TYR A 146 3.89 0.42 -11.88
C TYR A 146 2.77 1.46 -11.70
N GLY A 147 1.65 1.06 -11.10
CA GLY A 147 0.60 1.96 -10.60
C GLY A 147 1.00 2.51 -9.24
N ARG A 148 1.41 3.77 -9.23
CA ARG A 148 2.02 4.43 -8.07
C ARG A 148 1.05 5.42 -7.45
N GLY A 149 0.49 5.10 -6.29
CA GLY A 149 -0.57 5.88 -5.66
C GLY A 149 -0.16 6.65 -4.42
N GLN A 150 -0.72 7.84 -4.30
CA GLN A 150 -0.86 8.63 -3.10
C GLN A 150 0.45 8.94 -2.36
N GLN A 151 1.52 9.22 -3.08
CA GLN A 151 2.79 9.72 -2.54
C GLN A 151 3.46 10.65 -3.54
N HIS A 152 3.92 11.81 -3.09
CA HIS A 152 4.72 12.72 -3.91
C HIS A 152 5.89 11.99 -4.54
N LEU A 153 6.23 12.34 -5.77
CA LEU A 153 7.48 11.88 -6.38
C LEU A 153 8.68 12.51 -5.70
N TRP A 154 8.66 13.82 -5.57
CA TRP A 154 9.58 14.60 -4.74
C TRP A 154 8.89 15.88 -4.29
N HIS A 155 9.29 16.34 -3.14
CA HIS A 155 8.83 17.59 -2.59
C HIS A 155 10.03 18.35 -2.02
N LEU A 156 10.13 19.62 -2.31
CA LEU A 156 11.25 20.44 -1.87
C LEU A 156 10.93 21.26 -0.60
N SER A 157 9.78 21.02 0.04
CA SER A 157 9.47 21.71 1.28
C SER A 157 10.52 21.40 2.34
N PRO A 158 11.11 22.41 2.98
CA PRO A 158 12.02 22.21 4.09
C PRO A 158 11.29 21.79 5.38
N ASP A 159 9.98 21.95 5.42
CA ASP A 159 9.19 21.76 6.62
C ASP A 159 8.90 20.29 6.88
N LEU A 160 8.84 19.92 8.14
CA LEU A 160 8.38 18.61 8.57
C LEU A 160 6.90 18.45 8.24
N HIS A 161 6.57 17.37 7.56
CA HIS A 161 5.19 17.09 7.22
C HIS A 161 4.39 16.76 8.49
N PRO A 162 3.18 17.30 8.70
CA PRO A 162 2.40 17.06 9.92
C PRO A 162 2.21 15.59 10.25
N GLN A 163 2.03 14.72 9.25
CA GLN A 163 1.90 13.28 9.43
C GLN A 163 3.18 12.65 9.95
N GLU A 164 4.33 13.08 9.42
CA GLU A 164 5.63 12.59 9.92
C GLU A 164 5.78 12.93 11.40
N ALA A 165 5.49 14.18 11.81
CA ALA A 165 5.54 14.58 13.20
C ALA A 165 4.60 13.75 14.10
N MET A 166 3.39 13.45 13.63
CA MET A 166 2.42 12.64 14.35
C MET A 166 2.93 11.21 14.58
N PHE A 167 3.39 10.54 13.53
CA PHE A 167 3.83 9.14 13.61
C PHE A 167 5.21 8.95 14.29
N THR A 168 6.05 9.98 14.34
CA THR A 168 7.34 9.95 15.05
C THR A 168 7.25 10.44 16.49
N SER A 169 6.08 10.91 16.91
CA SER A 169 5.81 11.30 18.30
C SER A 169 5.96 10.11 19.26
N PRO A 170 6.46 10.33 20.49
CA PRO A 170 6.43 9.31 21.54
C PRO A 170 5.02 8.78 21.86
N ASP A 171 3.99 9.56 21.59
CA ASP A 171 2.58 9.21 21.82
C ASP A 171 1.96 8.40 20.67
N ALA A 172 2.66 8.27 19.54
CA ALA A 172 2.14 7.56 18.37
C ALA A 172 1.64 6.14 18.68
N PRO A 173 2.34 5.28 19.44
CA PRO A 173 1.83 3.95 19.79
C PRO A 173 0.49 4.00 20.55
N SER A 174 0.34 4.94 21.47
CA SER A 174 -0.91 5.11 22.25
C SER A 174 -2.07 5.59 21.38
N MET A 175 -1.79 6.51 20.46
CA MET A 175 -2.79 7.01 19.51
C MET A 175 -3.26 5.89 18.57
N LEU A 176 -2.34 5.08 18.05
CA LEU A 176 -2.63 4.00 17.12
C LEU A 176 -3.28 2.78 17.81
N ALA A 177 -3.11 2.62 19.12
CA ALA A 177 -3.75 1.53 19.88
C ALA A 177 -5.27 1.68 19.93
N ASP A 178 -5.82 2.88 19.83
CA ASP A 178 -7.24 3.11 19.61
C ASP A 178 -7.56 3.07 18.09
N ALA A 179 -7.51 1.87 17.54
CA ALA A 179 -7.69 1.63 16.10
C ALA A 179 -9.00 2.22 15.58
N GLY A 180 -10.11 2.05 16.31
CA GLY A 180 -11.42 2.58 15.91
C GLY A 180 -11.41 4.08 15.75
N ARG A 181 -10.86 4.79 16.73
CA ARG A 181 -10.75 6.25 16.69
C ARG A 181 -9.78 6.72 15.62
N PHE A 182 -8.61 6.07 15.52
CA PHE A 182 -7.60 6.45 14.54
C PHE A 182 -8.10 6.30 13.11
N VAL A 183 -8.61 5.12 12.75
CA VAL A 183 -9.15 4.83 11.41
C VAL A 183 -10.31 5.77 11.09
N ALA A 184 -11.31 5.90 11.99
CA ALA A 184 -12.45 6.78 11.76
C ALA A 184 -12.02 8.24 11.56
N THR A 185 -11.03 8.72 12.31
CA THR A 185 -10.50 10.09 12.17
C THR A 185 -9.77 10.27 10.84
N ALA A 186 -8.92 9.32 10.45
CA ALA A 186 -8.20 9.36 9.18
C ALA A 186 -9.18 9.43 8.00
N TYR A 187 -10.15 8.53 7.97
CA TYR A 187 -11.15 8.51 6.90
C TYR A 187 -12.04 9.77 6.91
N LEU A 188 -12.47 10.26 8.08
CA LEU A 188 -13.25 11.48 8.15
C LEU A 188 -12.51 12.71 7.60
N LEU A 189 -11.20 12.79 7.82
CA LEU A 189 -10.41 13.97 7.43
C LEU A 189 -9.87 13.88 5.99
N LEU A 190 -9.76 12.68 5.43
CA LEU A 190 -9.02 12.45 4.19
C LEU A 190 -9.87 11.91 3.03
N THR A 191 -11.18 11.66 3.26
CA THR A 191 -12.09 11.25 2.18
C THR A 191 -12.98 12.38 1.72
N GLU A 192 -13.22 12.46 0.42
CA GLU A 192 -14.20 13.36 -0.20
C GLU A 192 -15.48 12.61 -0.61
N ARG A 193 -15.38 11.31 -0.85
CA ARG A 193 -16.50 10.45 -1.19
C ARG A 193 -16.85 9.51 -0.04
N ARG A 194 -18.08 9.02 -0.05
CA ARG A 194 -18.54 8.13 1.00
C ARG A 194 -17.95 6.73 0.86
N VAL A 195 -17.20 6.30 1.86
CA VAL A 195 -16.76 4.92 2.03
C VAL A 195 -17.87 4.08 2.67
N LYS A 196 -18.02 2.83 2.27
CA LYS A 196 -19.01 1.93 2.85
C LYS A 196 -18.67 1.63 4.32
N ALA A 197 -19.69 1.62 5.17
CA ALA A 197 -19.50 1.34 6.60
C ALA A 197 -18.90 -0.06 6.87
N SER A 198 -19.21 -1.03 5.99
CA SER A 198 -18.61 -2.37 6.05
C SER A 198 -17.11 -2.36 5.82
N ASP A 199 -16.64 -1.57 4.87
CA ASP A 199 -15.22 -1.47 4.53
C ASP A 199 -14.45 -0.79 5.65
N LEU A 200 -15.00 0.32 6.17
CA LEU A 200 -14.43 1.00 7.33
C LEU A 200 -14.36 0.09 8.56
N ALA A 201 -15.44 -0.67 8.83
CA ALA A 201 -15.46 -1.61 9.95
C ALA A 201 -14.40 -2.71 9.78
N ARG A 202 -14.21 -3.23 8.56
CA ARG A 202 -13.17 -4.21 8.27
C ARG A 202 -11.77 -3.61 8.45
N THR A 203 -11.53 -2.40 7.95
CA THR A 203 -10.25 -1.71 8.16
C THR A 203 -9.94 -1.54 9.65
N VAL A 204 -10.92 -1.16 10.48
CA VAL A 204 -10.75 -1.09 11.94
C VAL A 204 -10.34 -2.46 12.52
N GLN A 205 -11.01 -3.54 12.12
CA GLN A 205 -10.69 -4.89 12.60
C GLN A 205 -9.26 -5.31 12.21
N GLU A 206 -8.87 -5.08 10.96
CA GLU A 206 -7.53 -5.40 10.47
C GLU A 206 -6.44 -4.55 11.14
N PHE A 207 -6.71 -3.28 11.41
CA PHE A 207 -5.78 -2.38 12.09
C PHE A 207 -5.71 -2.62 13.61
N SER A 208 -6.63 -3.42 14.17
CA SER A 208 -6.68 -3.76 15.60
C SER A 208 -5.81 -4.96 15.99
N TYR A 209 -5.14 -5.62 15.06
CA TYR A 209 -4.27 -6.73 15.40
C TYR A 209 -3.11 -6.30 16.30
N GLU A 210 -2.76 -7.17 17.25
CA GLU A 210 -1.69 -6.93 18.22
C GLU A 210 -0.36 -6.58 17.51
N GLY A 211 0.34 -5.58 18.04
CA GLY A 211 1.65 -5.16 17.56
C GLY A 211 1.63 -4.05 16.49
N ILE A 212 0.51 -3.80 15.79
CA ILE A 212 0.44 -2.78 14.74
C ILE A 212 0.77 -1.38 15.29
N SER A 213 0.19 -1.01 16.44
CA SER A 213 0.41 0.31 17.04
C SER A 213 1.88 0.63 17.36
N THR A 214 2.69 -0.40 17.59
CA THR A 214 4.13 -0.24 17.85
C THR A 214 4.99 -0.41 16.60
N ALA A 215 4.53 -1.20 15.63
CA ALA A 215 5.25 -1.47 14.39
C ALA A 215 5.16 -0.30 13.39
N VAL A 216 3.96 0.26 13.20
CA VAL A 216 3.71 1.34 12.22
C VAL A 216 4.61 2.56 12.43
N PRO A 217 4.80 3.11 13.64
CA PRO A 217 5.72 4.22 13.86
C PRO A 217 7.17 3.95 13.44
N ARG A 218 7.60 2.69 13.39
CA ARG A 218 8.97 2.31 13.00
C ARG A 218 9.27 2.64 11.55
N TYR A 219 8.30 2.58 10.65
CA TYR A 219 8.45 3.04 9.26
C TYR A 219 8.77 4.54 9.21
N PHE A 220 8.06 5.34 10.00
CA PHE A 220 8.24 6.79 10.01
C PHE A 220 9.51 7.22 10.76
N ASN A 221 9.96 6.44 11.73
CA ASN A 221 11.20 6.68 12.45
C ASN A 221 12.45 6.21 11.67
N SER A 222 12.28 5.46 10.60
CA SER A 222 13.40 4.88 9.84
C SER A 222 14.04 5.85 8.84
N SER A 223 13.27 6.82 8.33
CA SER A 223 13.75 7.88 7.43
C SER A 223 12.78 9.06 7.44
N SER A 224 13.26 10.27 7.20
CA SER A 224 12.37 11.42 7.01
C SER A 224 11.78 11.42 5.59
N PHE A 225 10.59 12.00 5.43
CA PHE A 225 9.97 12.18 4.12
C PHE A 225 10.88 12.93 3.15
N ARG A 226 11.60 13.93 3.65
CA ARG A 226 12.57 14.67 2.83
C ARG A 226 13.68 13.78 2.29
N GLN A 227 14.22 12.89 3.13
CA GLN A 227 15.24 11.92 2.69
C GLN A 227 14.68 10.96 1.65
N GLU A 228 13.46 10.46 1.87
CA GLU A 228 12.76 9.60 0.92
C GLU A 228 12.56 10.29 -0.44
N TRP A 229 12.16 11.56 -0.47
CA TRP A 229 11.96 12.31 -1.72
C TRP A 229 13.26 12.55 -2.48
N ILE A 230 14.32 12.95 -1.78
CA ILE A 230 15.64 13.14 -2.38
C ILE A 230 16.14 11.83 -2.98
N GLU A 231 16.06 10.75 -2.23
CA GLU A 231 16.49 9.44 -2.68
C GLU A 231 15.68 8.97 -3.90
N ARG A 232 14.37 9.13 -3.85
CA ARG A 232 13.48 8.76 -4.96
C ARG A 232 13.90 9.43 -6.26
N ARG A 233 14.07 10.75 -6.25
CA ARG A 233 14.46 11.49 -7.43
C ARG A 233 15.85 11.15 -7.93
N THR A 234 16.82 11.05 -7.02
CA THR A 234 18.24 10.95 -7.38
C THR A 234 18.71 9.52 -7.64
N ARG A 235 18.07 8.52 -7.03
CA ARG A 235 18.52 7.13 -7.04
C ARG A 235 17.51 6.13 -7.56
N LEU A 236 16.21 6.31 -7.30
CA LEU A 236 15.21 5.30 -7.62
C LEU A 236 14.60 5.49 -9.01
N ILE A 237 14.07 6.69 -9.32
CA ILE A 237 13.46 6.98 -10.63
C ILE A 237 14.40 6.67 -11.79
N PRO A 238 15.71 7.02 -11.77
CA PRO A 238 16.62 6.65 -12.87
C PRO A 238 16.79 5.15 -13.10
N ARG A 239 16.36 4.31 -12.17
CA ARG A 239 16.44 2.84 -12.25
C ARG A 239 15.12 2.19 -12.66
N TRP A 240 14.01 2.94 -12.66
CA TRP A 240 12.72 2.41 -13.10
C TRP A 240 12.74 2.20 -14.61
N LYS A 241 12.28 1.05 -15.06
CA LYS A 241 12.33 0.64 -16.47
C LYS A 241 10.95 0.40 -17.08
N CYS A 242 9.91 0.33 -16.25
CA CYS A 242 8.54 0.12 -16.70
C CYS A 242 7.77 1.44 -16.78
N PRO A 243 6.67 1.51 -17.55
CA PRO A 243 5.74 2.62 -17.49
C PRO A 243 5.18 2.79 -16.08
N VAL A 244 5.06 4.05 -15.63
CA VAL A 244 4.51 4.43 -14.33
C VAL A 244 3.21 5.19 -14.55
N LEU A 245 2.13 4.75 -13.90
CA LEU A 245 0.89 5.50 -13.79
C LEU A 245 0.80 6.10 -12.39
N LEU A 246 0.90 7.43 -12.30
CA LEU A 246 0.65 8.13 -11.05
C LEU A 246 -0.85 8.14 -10.77
N LEU A 247 -1.25 7.63 -9.62
CA LEU A 247 -2.62 7.46 -9.18
C LEU A 247 -2.87 8.36 -7.98
N GLN A 248 -3.72 9.37 -8.12
CA GLN A 248 -3.90 10.40 -7.11
C GLN A 248 -5.38 10.78 -6.96
N GLY A 249 -5.85 10.92 -5.73
CA GLY A 249 -7.11 11.61 -5.45
C GLY A 249 -6.96 13.12 -5.70
N ALA A 250 -7.84 13.69 -6.51
CA ALA A 250 -7.73 15.10 -6.92
C ALA A 250 -7.88 16.08 -5.76
N ASP A 251 -8.60 15.67 -4.74
CA ASP A 251 -8.96 16.48 -3.57
C ASP A 251 -8.31 15.96 -2.27
N ASP A 252 -7.20 15.20 -2.41
CA ASP A 252 -6.43 14.75 -1.25
C ASP A 252 -5.81 15.94 -0.50
N PRO A 253 -6.20 16.19 0.76
CA PRO A 253 -5.68 17.31 1.53
C PRO A 253 -4.21 17.16 1.94
N LEU A 254 -3.65 15.94 1.88
CA LEU A 254 -2.25 15.66 2.23
C LEU A 254 -1.31 15.82 1.06
N GLN A 255 -1.82 15.61 -0.16
CA GLN A 255 -1.01 15.45 -1.36
C GLN A 255 -1.60 16.27 -2.52
N PRO A 256 -1.37 17.57 -2.56
CA PRO A 256 -1.95 18.45 -3.58
C PRO A 256 -1.66 17.96 -5.00
N ARG A 257 -2.69 17.95 -5.84
CA ARG A 257 -2.63 17.43 -7.23
C ARG A 257 -1.60 18.13 -8.11
N GLU A 258 -1.25 19.37 -7.79
CA GLU A 258 -0.26 20.16 -8.52
C GLU A 258 1.10 19.48 -8.60
N PHE A 259 1.45 18.68 -7.58
CA PHE A 259 2.71 17.93 -7.56
C PHE A 259 2.74 16.75 -8.57
N TYR A 260 1.58 16.31 -9.05
CA TYR A 260 1.46 15.18 -9.99
C TYR A 260 1.23 15.63 -11.43
N THR A 261 0.76 16.85 -11.64
CA THR A 261 0.45 17.40 -12.95
C THR A 261 1.56 18.30 -13.51
N ASP A 262 2.64 18.52 -12.76
CA ASP A 262 3.78 19.29 -13.21
C ASP A 262 4.48 18.56 -14.37
N PRO A 263 4.59 19.19 -15.55
CA PRO A 263 5.26 18.59 -16.71
C PRO A 263 6.71 18.16 -16.44
N ASP A 264 7.42 18.89 -15.58
CA ASP A 264 8.81 18.55 -15.24
C ASP A 264 8.87 17.26 -14.41
N VAL A 265 7.84 17.00 -13.59
CA VAL A 265 7.69 15.75 -12.85
C VAL A 265 7.50 14.57 -13.81
N LEU A 266 6.59 14.72 -14.77
CA LEU A 266 6.29 13.66 -15.73
C LEU A 266 7.46 13.38 -16.68
N ALA A 267 8.25 14.39 -17.00
CA ALA A 267 9.41 14.26 -17.90
C ALA A 267 10.54 13.41 -17.29
N GLU A 268 10.61 13.25 -15.97
CA GLU A 268 11.62 12.41 -15.31
C GLU A 268 11.21 10.93 -15.26
N LEU A 269 9.96 10.59 -15.58
CA LEU A 269 9.47 9.22 -15.56
C LEU A 269 9.81 8.44 -16.84
N PRO A 270 9.84 7.10 -16.79
CA PRO A 270 10.05 6.27 -17.99
C PRO A 270 9.03 6.58 -19.08
N GLN A 271 9.39 6.31 -20.33
CA GLN A 271 8.50 6.47 -21.46
C GLN A 271 7.21 5.64 -21.30
N GLY A 272 6.08 6.22 -21.66
CA GLY A 272 4.76 5.60 -21.53
C GLY A 272 4.12 5.82 -20.16
N SER A 273 4.77 6.61 -19.30
CA SER A 273 4.19 7.00 -17.99
C SER A 273 3.12 8.09 -18.16
N GLY A 274 2.26 8.19 -17.15
CA GLY A 274 1.17 9.16 -17.13
C GLY A 274 0.66 9.43 -15.72
N VAL A 275 -0.41 10.21 -15.64
CA VAL A 275 -1.11 10.50 -14.39
C VAL A 275 -2.62 10.31 -14.58
N HIS A 276 -3.27 9.77 -13.54
CA HIS A 276 -4.72 9.76 -13.41
C HIS A 276 -5.10 10.40 -12.08
N LEU A 277 -6.02 11.37 -12.14
CA LEU A 277 -6.59 12.03 -10.97
C LEU A 277 -8.00 11.50 -10.75
N PHE A 278 -8.21 10.78 -9.66
CA PHE A 278 -9.52 10.30 -9.24
C PHE A 278 -10.36 11.46 -8.66
N ASP A 279 -11.65 11.48 -8.92
CA ASP A 279 -12.61 12.41 -8.29
C ASP A 279 -12.87 11.97 -6.83
N SER A 280 -11.86 12.07 -5.98
CA SER A 280 -11.82 11.55 -4.62
C SER A 280 -10.76 12.23 -3.75
N GLY A 281 -10.80 11.94 -2.44
CA GLY A 281 -9.74 12.25 -1.50
C GLY A 281 -8.62 11.21 -1.50
N HIS A 282 -8.07 10.97 -0.31
CA HIS A 282 -6.90 10.12 -0.12
C HIS A 282 -7.16 8.64 -0.42
N PHE A 283 -8.33 8.12 -0.01
CA PHE A 283 -8.63 6.68 -0.05
C PHE A 283 -9.40 6.28 -1.31
N TRP A 284 -8.92 6.71 -2.50
CA TRP A 284 -9.56 6.40 -3.79
C TRP A 284 -9.86 4.90 -4.01
N PRO A 285 -9.12 3.90 -3.44
CA PRO A 285 -9.50 2.50 -3.62
C PRO A 285 -10.87 2.16 -3.03
N PHE A 286 -11.30 2.89 -1.98
CA PHE A 286 -12.60 2.73 -1.35
C PHE A 286 -13.62 3.77 -1.81
N GLU A 287 -13.17 4.97 -2.15
CA GLU A 287 -14.06 6.09 -2.49
C GLU A 287 -14.66 5.95 -3.90
N VAL A 288 -13.84 5.50 -4.86
CA VAL A 288 -14.21 5.38 -6.29
C VAL A 288 -13.77 4.05 -6.90
N PRO A 289 -14.18 2.89 -6.32
CA PRO A 289 -13.67 1.59 -6.74
C PRO A 289 -13.97 1.26 -8.21
N GLU A 290 -15.11 1.68 -8.76
CA GLU A 290 -15.47 1.43 -10.17
C GLU A 290 -14.55 2.20 -11.14
N GLU A 291 -14.19 3.45 -10.79
CA GLU A 291 -13.23 4.24 -11.56
C GLU A 291 -11.85 3.63 -11.45
N MET A 292 -11.41 3.26 -10.24
CA MET A 292 -10.14 2.56 -10.01
C MET A 292 -10.04 1.30 -10.88
N ILE A 293 -11.05 0.45 -10.89
CA ILE A 293 -11.07 -0.79 -11.68
C ILE A 293 -10.93 -0.47 -13.16
N THR A 294 -11.63 0.54 -13.66
CA THR A 294 -11.57 0.94 -15.07
C THR A 294 -10.17 1.39 -15.46
N VAL A 295 -9.58 2.28 -14.66
CA VAL A 295 -8.24 2.83 -14.88
C VAL A 295 -7.17 1.75 -14.81
N LEU A 296 -7.22 0.90 -13.78
CA LEU A 296 -6.25 -0.18 -13.63
C LEU A 296 -6.39 -1.24 -14.73
N ARG A 297 -7.61 -1.55 -15.18
CA ARG A 297 -7.85 -2.49 -16.28
C ARG A 297 -7.23 -2.00 -17.60
N ASP A 298 -7.29 -0.71 -17.87
CA ASP A 298 -6.66 -0.14 -19.06
C ASP A 298 -5.13 -0.08 -18.92
N PHE A 299 -4.64 0.22 -17.74
CA PHE A 299 -3.22 0.29 -17.48
C PHE A 299 -2.54 -1.09 -17.48
N LEU A 300 -3.20 -2.15 -17.04
CA LEU A 300 -2.65 -3.50 -16.95
C LEU A 300 -2.60 -4.25 -18.30
N LYS A 301 -3.26 -3.78 -19.35
CA LYS A 301 -3.16 -4.32 -20.73
C LYS A 301 -1.80 -4.07 -21.35
#